data_878955f8bf730e1d4b801e96b164307d
#
_entry.id   878955f8bf730e1d4b801e96b164307d
#
_cell.length_a   1.000
_cell.length_b   1.000
_cell.length_c   1.000
_cell.angle_alpha   90.00
_cell.angle_beta   90.00
_cell.angle_gamma   90.00
#
_symmetry.space_group_name_H-M   'P 1'
#
loop_
_entity.id
_entity.type
_entity.pdbx_description
1 polymer ?
#
loop_
_entity_poly.entity_id
_entity_poly.type
_entity_poly.pdbx_seq_one_letter_code
_entity_poly.pdbx_strand_id
1 'polypeptide(L)'
;VFGADNIYRMDIEQMVDAHIDSGLGCTVAGIRVPRSEASAFGIIDAGEDKRIKSFLEKPADPPGLPDSPEESFASMGNYIFSRHALVEALRADAENPTAKHDMGGDIVPWFTAQGQSQVYDFKDNVVPGATEKDLNYWRDVGTIDAYHEAHMDLVSVEPEFNLYNSDWPLLTNQSQAPGAKFVIRGKAEDSIVNPGCIISGGEVDRTVLGPNVRIDKWSQVSDSVLMDGANVGRDAVVRRAILDKHVIVTDGAQIGVDHDHDRERGFHVSPNGVVVVGKDTVVPRD
;
A
#
# COMPACT_ATOMS: atom_id res chain seq x y z
N VAL A 1 0.70 15.96 5.37
CA VAL A 1 1.66 14.84 5.50
C VAL A 1 0.90 13.54 5.33
N PHE A 2 1.34 12.71 4.39
CA PHE A 2 0.67 11.44 4.09
C PHE A 2 1.72 10.34 4.05
N GLY A 3 1.41 9.17 4.64
CA GLY A 3 2.23 7.97 4.52
C GLY A 3 2.31 7.51 3.06
N ALA A 4 3.41 6.88 2.67
CA ALA A 4 3.65 6.43 1.30
C ALA A 4 3.39 4.93 1.09
N ASP A 5 3.03 4.22 2.14
CA ASP A 5 2.85 2.77 2.22
C ASP A 5 1.40 2.35 2.50
N ASN A 6 0.45 3.20 2.09
CA ASN A 6 -0.97 2.93 2.28
C ASN A 6 -1.73 3.02 0.95
N ILE A 7 -2.67 2.12 0.74
CA ILE A 7 -3.58 2.11 -0.42
C ILE A 7 -4.96 2.55 0.02
N TYR A 8 -5.46 3.62 -0.57
CA TYR A 8 -6.80 4.16 -0.35
C TYR A 8 -7.19 5.07 -1.52
N ARG A 9 -8.47 5.39 -1.62
CA ARG A 9 -8.98 6.45 -2.51
C ARG A 9 -9.66 7.49 -1.66
N MET A 10 -9.27 8.75 -1.83
CA MET A 10 -9.70 9.84 -0.97
C MET A 10 -9.85 11.14 -1.76
N ASP A 11 -10.87 11.90 -1.46
CA ASP A 11 -10.93 13.31 -1.76
C ASP A 11 -10.30 14.10 -0.60
N ILE A 12 -9.10 14.59 -0.84
CA ILE A 12 -8.31 15.32 0.16
C ILE A 12 -8.97 16.66 0.52
N GLU A 13 -9.71 17.28 -0.41
CA GLU A 13 -10.39 18.55 -0.16
C GLU A 13 -11.39 18.43 1.00
N GLN A 14 -12.16 17.35 1.07
CA GLN A 14 -13.09 17.12 2.19
C GLN A 14 -12.38 17.08 3.55
N MET A 15 -11.19 16.49 3.64
CA MET A 15 -10.41 16.50 4.88
C MET A 15 -9.80 17.88 5.17
N VAL A 16 -9.41 18.62 4.13
CA VAL A 16 -8.92 20.00 4.28
C VAL A 16 -10.02 20.92 4.80
N ASP A 17 -11.23 20.82 4.25
CA ASP A 17 -12.39 21.60 4.70
C ASP A 17 -12.71 21.30 6.16
N ALA A 18 -12.75 20.02 6.53
CA ALA A 18 -12.94 19.62 7.94
C ALA A 18 -11.85 20.17 8.87
N HIS A 19 -10.61 20.26 8.40
CA HIS A 19 -9.51 20.88 9.16
C HIS A 19 -9.72 22.38 9.34
N ILE A 20 -10.09 23.08 8.27
CA ILE A 20 -10.36 24.53 8.31
C ILE A 20 -11.52 24.84 9.24
N ASP A 21 -12.63 24.10 9.12
CA ASP A 21 -13.84 24.29 9.91
C ASP A 21 -13.59 24.04 11.40
N SER A 22 -12.69 23.13 11.74
CA SER A 22 -12.33 22.85 13.13
C SER A 22 -11.59 24.00 13.82
N GLY A 23 -10.86 24.81 13.06
CA GLY A 23 -9.97 25.85 13.59
C GLY A 23 -8.79 25.30 14.42
N LEU A 24 -8.52 23.99 14.38
CA LEU A 24 -7.48 23.33 15.16
C LEU A 24 -6.14 23.28 14.42
N GLY A 25 -5.07 22.96 15.17
CA GLY A 25 -3.72 22.87 14.61
C GLY A 25 -3.42 21.57 13.86
N CYS A 26 -4.14 20.47 14.18
CA CYS A 26 -3.89 19.14 13.61
C CYS A 26 -5.21 18.40 13.35
N THR A 27 -5.29 17.74 12.20
CA THR A 27 -6.35 16.77 11.86
C THR A 27 -5.70 15.46 11.44
N VAL A 28 -6.14 14.36 12.05
CA VAL A 28 -5.66 12.99 11.77
C VAL A 28 -6.77 12.21 11.08
N ALA A 29 -6.50 11.62 9.91
CA ALA A 29 -7.45 10.69 9.31
C ALA A 29 -7.49 9.38 10.11
N GLY A 30 -8.69 8.98 10.52
CA GLY A 30 -8.94 7.74 11.23
C GLY A 30 -9.86 6.83 10.44
N ILE A 31 -9.47 5.58 10.30
CA ILE A 31 -10.33 4.53 9.75
C ILE A 31 -10.92 3.72 10.90
N ARG A 32 -12.18 3.32 10.75
CA ARG A 32 -12.83 2.42 11.70
C ARG A 32 -12.38 0.99 11.44
N VAL A 33 -11.88 0.34 12.47
CA VAL A 33 -11.47 -1.07 12.43
C VAL A 33 -12.14 -1.83 13.58
N PRO A 34 -12.41 -3.13 13.44
CA PRO A 34 -12.88 -3.95 14.55
C PRO A 34 -11.94 -3.82 15.75
N ARG A 35 -12.48 -3.59 16.93
CA ARG A 35 -11.71 -3.42 18.18
C ARG A 35 -10.77 -4.61 18.43
N SER A 36 -11.17 -5.82 18.05
CA SER A 36 -10.34 -7.03 18.15
C SER A 36 -9.06 -6.98 17.33
N GLU A 37 -9.00 -6.17 16.27
CA GLU A 37 -7.86 -6.04 15.35
C GLU A 37 -7.06 -4.76 15.59
N ALA A 38 -7.63 -3.84 16.37
CA ALA A 38 -7.10 -2.48 16.56
C ALA A 38 -5.72 -2.45 17.25
N SER A 39 -5.36 -3.49 18.02
CA SER A 39 -4.04 -3.59 18.68
C SER A 39 -2.83 -3.65 17.72
N ALA A 40 -3.06 -3.83 16.42
CA ALA A 40 -2.00 -3.79 15.41
C ALA A 40 -1.59 -2.36 14.99
N PHE A 41 -2.41 -1.35 15.31
CA PHE A 41 -2.32 0.02 14.80
C PHE A 41 -2.09 1.07 15.89
N GLY A 42 -1.70 2.26 15.47
CA GLY A 42 -1.83 3.47 16.28
C GLY A 42 -3.31 3.84 16.40
N ILE A 43 -3.82 3.91 17.63
CA ILE A 43 -5.25 4.09 17.91
C ILE A 43 -5.52 5.50 18.40
N ILE A 44 -6.60 6.08 17.87
CA ILE A 44 -7.07 7.43 18.20
C ILE A 44 -8.27 7.29 19.17
N ASP A 45 -8.09 7.70 20.41
CA ASP A 45 -9.21 7.91 21.34
C ASP A 45 -9.78 9.31 21.12
N ALA A 46 -11.01 9.40 20.65
CA ALA A 46 -11.67 10.67 20.37
C ALA A 46 -13.01 10.79 21.09
N GLY A 47 -13.40 12.02 21.39
CA GLY A 47 -14.72 12.34 21.93
C GLY A 47 -15.81 12.37 20.84
N GLU A 48 -17.06 12.55 21.27
CA GLU A 48 -18.20 12.77 20.36
C GLU A 48 -18.02 14.03 19.50
N ASP A 49 -17.26 15.00 19.98
CA ASP A 49 -16.89 16.23 19.28
C ASP A 49 -15.71 16.05 18.30
N LYS A 50 -15.31 14.81 18.05
CA LYS A 50 -14.16 14.43 17.21
C LYS A 50 -12.80 14.92 17.73
N ARG A 51 -12.71 15.55 18.90
CA ARG A 51 -11.42 15.94 19.50
C ARG A 51 -10.67 14.73 20.00
N ILE A 52 -9.39 14.67 19.67
CA ILE A 52 -8.50 13.58 20.10
C ILE A 52 -8.17 13.81 21.58
N LYS A 53 -8.47 12.81 22.42
CA LYS A 53 -8.13 12.77 23.84
C LYS A 53 -6.75 12.16 24.07
N SER A 54 -6.45 11.09 23.32
CA SER A 54 -5.15 10.43 23.36
C SER A 54 -4.84 9.71 22.03
N PHE A 55 -3.55 9.56 21.74
CA PHE A 55 -3.04 8.75 20.66
C PHE A 55 -2.24 7.59 21.28
N LEU A 56 -2.67 6.37 21.02
CA LEU A 56 -2.18 5.16 21.68
C LEU A 56 -1.48 4.24 20.66
N GLU A 57 -0.20 4.00 20.84
CA GLU A 57 0.55 3.10 19.98
C GLU A 57 0.30 1.63 20.38
N LYS A 58 -0.37 0.89 19.53
CA LYS A 58 -0.64 -0.56 19.65
C LYS A 58 -1.15 -0.98 21.05
N PRO A 59 -2.23 -0.39 21.54
CA PRO A 59 -2.72 -0.68 22.88
C PRO A 59 -3.26 -2.11 22.97
N ALA A 60 -3.02 -2.78 24.11
CA ALA A 60 -3.54 -4.13 24.36
C ALA A 60 -5.08 -4.13 24.53
N ASP A 61 -5.67 -3.03 25.01
CA ASP A 61 -7.12 -2.83 25.15
C ASP A 61 -7.51 -1.51 24.47
N PRO A 62 -7.79 -1.50 23.17
CA PRO A 62 -8.14 -0.31 22.42
C PRO A 62 -9.48 0.27 22.88
N PRO A 63 -9.64 1.61 22.99
CA PRO A 63 -10.93 2.23 23.29
C PRO A 63 -11.91 2.02 22.13
N GLY A 64 -13.18 1.76 22.48
CA GLY A 64 -14.29 1.75 21.52
C GLY A 64 -14.75 3.15 21.17
N LEU A 65 -15.36 3.30 20.00
CA LEU A 65 -15.94 4.58 19.56
C LEU A 65 -17.22 4.90 20.35
N PRO A 66 -17.52 6.17 20.58
CA PRO A 66 -18.75 6.57 21.28
C PRO A 66 -20.04 6.09 20.60
N ASP A 67 -20.05 6.07 19.26
CA ASP A 67 -21.19 5.65 18.42
C ASP A 67 -21.13 4.16 18.00
N SER A 68 -19.98 3.50 18.17
CA SER A 68 -19.77 2.09 17.84
C SER A 68 -18.72 1.45 18.77
N PRO A 69 -19.11 0.94 19.94
CA PRO A 69 -18.15 0.42 20.95
C PRO A 69 -17.32 -0.80 20.48
N GLU A 70 -17.76 -1.50 19.43
CA GLU A 70 -17.05 -2.65 18.85
C GLU A 70 -16.00 -2.24 17.82
N GLU A 71 -15.91 -0.94 17.51
CA GLU A 71 -14.92 -0.38 16.59
C GLU A 71 -13.99 0.58 17.33
N SER A 72 -12.81 0.78 16.74
CA SER A 72 -11.82 1.79 17.16
C SER A 72 -11.36 2.60 15.96
N PHE A 73 -10.91 3.84 16.15
CA PHE A 73 -10.19 4.57 15.11
C PHE A 73 -8.73 4.14 15.06
N ALA A 74 -8.32 3.50 13.95
CA ALA A 74 -6.92 3.35 13.60
C ALA A 74 -6.44 4.57 12.81
N SER A 75 -5.24 5.07 13.12
CA SER A 75 -4.61 6.14 12.35
C SER A 75 -4.24 5.64 10.96
N MET A 76 -4.65 6.38 9.94
CA MET A 76 -4.29 6.08 8.55
C MET A 76 -2.88 6.59 8.18
N GLY A 77 -2.15 7.24 9.09
CA GLY A 77 -0.88 7.89 8.76
C GLY A 77 -1.03 9.16 7.88
N ASN A 78 -2.23 9.68 7.79
CA ASN A 78 -2.56 10.87 7.00
C ASN A 78 -2.93 12.03 7.92
N TYR A 79 -2.21 13.14 7.79
CA TYR A 79 -2.31 14.27 8.69
C TYR A 79 -2.43 15.59 7.92
N ILE A 80 -3.28 16.50 8.41
CA ILE A 80 -3.31 17.89 7.98
C ILE A 80 -2.95 18.78 9.17
N PHE A 81 -2.05 19.73 8.94
CA PHE A 81 -1.57 20.64 9.96
C PHE A 81 -1.70 22.09 9.51
N SER A 82 -2.07 22.96 10.44
CA SER A 82 -1.87 24.39 10.27
C SER A 82 -0.38 24.71 10.26
N ARG A 83 0.12 25.36 9.20
CA ARG A 83 1.56 25.57 8.95
C ARG A 83 2.34 26.11 10.15
N HIS A 84 1.84 27.16 10.79
CA HIS A 84 2.54 27.78 11.92
C HIS A 84 2.63 26.84 13.11
N ALA A 85 1.53 26.17 13.43
CA ALA A 85 1.48 25.21 14.53
C ALA A 85 2.40 24.01 14.30
N LEU A 86 2.49 23.49 13.05
CA LEU A 86 3.42 22.42 12.72
C LEU A 86 4.88 22.85 12.92
N VAL A 87 5.25 24.06 12.51
CA VAL A 87 6.63 24.56 12.70
C VAL A 87 6.98 24.68 14.19
N GLU A 88 6.03 25.12 15.03
CA GLU A 88 6.20 25.18 16.49
C GLU A 88 6.38 23.77 17.08
N ALA A 89 5.53 22.82 16.70
CA ALA A 89 5.64 21.43 17.14
C ALA A 89 6.99 20.80 16.77
N LEU A 90 7.42 20.96 15.51
CA LEU A 90 8.69 20.43 15.03
C LEU A 90 9.90 21.05 15.74
N ARG A 91 9.85 22.33 16.11
CA ARG A 91 10.92 22.97 16.89
C ARG A 91 10.96 22.42 18.33
N ALA A 92 9.80 22.29 18.96
CA ALA A 92 9.72 21.71 20.29
C ALA A 92 10.20 20.26 20.32
N ASP A 93 9.87 19.47 19.29
CA ASP A 93 10.32 18.09 19.13
C ASP A 93 11.85 18.01 18.93
N ALA A 94 12.41 18.87 18.08
CA ALA A 94 13.85 18.91 17.82
C ALA A 94 14.69 19.28 19.07
N GLU A 95 14.12 20.04 20.02
CA GLU A 95 14.76 20.40 21.28
C GLU A 95 14.58 19.33 22.37
N ASN A 96 13.71 18.34 22.16
CA ASN A 96 13.42 17.28 23.13
C ASN A 96 14.41 16.09 22.94
N PRO A 97 15.34 15.87 23.88
CA PRO A 97 16.35 14.80 23.74
C PRO A 97 15.78 13.38 23.87
N THR A 98 14.52 13.24 24.25
CA THR A 98 13.83 11.94 24.39
C THR A 98 12.86 11.66 23.25
N ALA A 99 12.66 12.62 22.33
CA ALA A 99 11.80 12.46 21.18
C ALA A 99 12.37 11.43 20.19
N LYS A 100 11.48 10.69 19.56
CA LYS A 100 11.82 9.74 18.48
C LYS A 100 11.73 10.40 17.10
N HIS A 101 11.27 11.66 17.06
CA HIS A 101 11.02 12.43 15.84
C HIS A 101 9.99 11.76 14.92
N ASP A 102 8.96 11.17 15.52
CA ASP A 102 7.90 10.44 14.85
C ASP A 102 6.59 11.25 14.82
N MET A 103 5.89 11.23 13.69
CA MET A 103 4.64 11.99 13.53
C MET A 103 3.55 11.50 14.46
N GLY A 104 3.34 10.20 14.57
CA GLY A 104 2.32 9.59 15.41
C GLY A 104 2.73 9.55 16.89
N GLY A 105 4.02 9.33 17.18
CA GLY A 105 4.54 9.17 18.53
C GLY A 105 4.88 10.46 19.27
N ASP A 106 5.23 11.52 18.54
CA ASP A 106 5.70 12.78 19.14
C ASP A 106 4.84 13.99 18.71
N ILE A 107 4.67 14.20 17.40
CA ILE A 107 4.02 15.42 16.88
C ILE A 107 2.52 15.44 17.14
N VAL A 108 1.77 14.37 16.81
CA VAL A 108 0.32 14.31 17.09
C VAL A 108 0.03 14.39 18.60
N PRO A 109 0.74 13.67 19.50
CA PRO A 109 0.61 13.84 20.94
C PRO A 109 0.88 15.27 21.43
N TRP A 110 1.84 15.99 20.82
CA TRP A 110 2.09 17.40 21.16
C TRP A 110 0.84 18.29 20.92
N PHE A 111 0.15 18.11 19.79
CA PHE A 111 -1.12 18.79 19.52
C PHE A 111 -2.24 18.34 20.44
N THR A 112 -2.31 17.03 20.71
CA THR A 112 -3.33 16.44 21.59
C THR A 112 -3.25 16.99 22.99
N ALA A 113 -2.04 17.11 23.56
CA ALA A 113 -1.81 17.68 24.88
C ALA A 113 -2.31 19.14 25.03
N GLN A 114 -2.38 19.88 23.92
CA GLN A 114 -2.87 21.25 23.87
C GLN A 114 -4.36 21.35 23.49
N GLY A 115 -5.05 20.22 23.28
CA GLY A 115 -6.42 20.19 22.78
C GLY A 115 -6.58 20.73 21.35
N GLN A 116 -5.51 20.69 20.56
CA GLN A 116 -5.42 21.24 19.21
C GLN A 116 -5.45 20.17 18.12
N SER A 117 -6.00 18.97 18.42
CA SER A 117 -6.12 17.87 17.47
C SER A 117 -7.53 17.31 17.36
N GLN A 118 -7.92 16.92 16.15
CA GLN A 118 -9.16 16.19 15.88
C GLN A 118 -8.92 14.98 14.98
N VAL A 119 -9.88 14.03 15.01
CA VAL A 119 -9.96 12.93 14.03
C VAL A 119 -10.90 13.34 12.89
N TYR A 120 -10.48 13.04 11.66
CA TYR A 120 -11.35 13.01 10.49
C TYR A 120 -11.76 11.55 10.25
N ASP A 121 -13.05 11.25 10.40
CA ASP A 121 -13.59 9.91 10.17
C ASP A 121 -13.58 9.62 8.67
N PHE A 122 -12.76 8.67 8.24
CA PHE A 122 -12.60 8.35 6.81
C PHE A 122 -13.88 7.84 6.15
N LYS A 123 -14.82 7.29 6.92
CA LYS A 123 -16.15 6.90 6.39
C LYS A 123 -16.96 8.06 5.82
N ASP A 124 -16.65 9.30 6.27
CA ASP A 124 -17.32 10.51 5.78
C ASP A 124 -16.74 10.97 4.43
N ASN A 125 -15.61 10.38 3.98
CA ASN A 125 -14.97 10.73 2.71
C ASN A 125 -15.61 9.94 1.56
N VAL A 126 -16.36 10.63 0.72
CA VAL A 126 -17.06 10.03 -0.41
C VAL A 126 -16.51 10.58 -1.72
N VAL A 127 -16.05 9.70 -2.58
CA VAL A 127 -15.57 10.07 -3.92
C VAL A 127 -16.59 9.64 -5.00
N PRO A 128 -16.71 10.40 -6.12
CA PRO A 128 -17.56 9.99 -7.23
C PRO A 128 -17.23 8.59 -7.74
N GLY A 129 -18.24 7.82 -8.12
CA GLY A 129 -18.08 6.47 -8.67
C GLY A 129 -17.63 5.40 -7.67
N ALA A 130 -17.54 5.73 -6.38
CA ALA A 130 -17.23 4.73 -5.34
C ALA A 130 -18.41 3.73 -5.21
N THR A 131 -18.06 2.45 -5.03
CA THR A 131 -18.99 1.39 -4.70
C THR A 131 -18.99 1.11 -3.20
N GLU A 132 -19.96 0.33 -2.70
CA GLU A 132 -19.98 -0.08 -1.30
C GLU A 132 -18.70 -0.82 -0.88
N LYS A 133 -18.03 -1.52 -1.80
CA LYS A 133 -16.75 -2.20 -1.55
C LYS A 133 -15.57 -1.23 -1.42
N ASP A 134 -15.59 -0.12 -2.18
CA ASP A 134 -14.55 0.90 -2.13
C ASP A 134 -14.68 1.83 -0.92
N LEU A 135 -15.88 1.97 -0.37
CA LEU A 135 -16.12 2.81 0.79
C LEU A 135 -15.35 2.28 1.98
N ASN A 136 -14.57 3.14 2.60
CA ASN A 136 -13.70 2.80 3.75
C ASN A 136 -12.56 1.81 3.42
N TYR A 137 -12.23 1.60 2.14
CA TYR A 137 -11.05 0.82 1.81
C TYR A 137 -9.78 1.56 2.17
N TRP A 138 -9.05 1.00 3.09
CA TRP A 138 -7.69 1.42 3.44
C TRP A 138 -6.86 0.19 3.76
N ARG A 139 -5.65 0.11 3.23
CA ARG A 139 -4.76 -1.00 3.46
C ARG A 139 -3.33 -0.52 3.67
N ASP A 140 -2.76 -0.89 4.81
CA ASP A 140 -1.33 -0.76 5.05
C ASP A 140 -0.57 -1.84 4.26
N VAL A 141 0.44 -1.42 3.49
CA VAL A 141 1.31 -2.32 2.72
C VAL A 141 2.78 -2.20 3.16
N GLY A 142 3.02 -1.88 4.41
CA GLY A 142 4.33 -1.76 5.03
C GLY A 142 5.10 -3.08 5.18
N THR A 143 4.48 -4.22 4.84
CA THR A 143 5.16 -5.52 4.77
C THR A 143 5.11 -6.10 3.36
N ILE A 144 6.11 -6.95 3.03
CA ILE A 144 6.17 -7.64 1.72
C ILE A 144 4.91 -8.45 1.46
N ASP A 145 4.43 -9.16 2.47
CA ASP A 145 3.24 -9.99 2.36
C ASP A 145 1.99 -9.14 2.09
N ALA A 146 1.78 -8.06 2.84
CA ALA A 146 0.66 -7.16 2.64
C ALA A 146 0.72 -6.46 1.25
N TYR A 147 1.91 -6.07 0.81
CA TYR A 147 2.13 -5.50 -0.53
C TYR A 147 1.78 -6.51 -1.64
N HIS A 148 2.24 -7.75 -1.51
CA HIS A 148 1.91 -8.81 -2.46
C HIS A 148 0.42 -9.11 -2.48
N GLU A 149 -0.21 -9.27 -1.31
CA GLU A 149 -1.64 -9.55 -1.18
C GLU A 149 -2.50 -8.44 -1.79
N ALA A 150 -2.13 -7.17 -1.60
CA ALA A 150 -2.84 -6.05 -2.22
C ALA A 150 -2.80 -6.12 -3.75
N HIS A 151 -1.69 -6.58 -4.36
CA HIS A 151 -1.63 -6.79 -5.80
C HIS A 151 -2.42 -8.01 -6.27
N MET A 152 -2.47 -9.05 -5.46
CA MET A 152 -3.27 -10.25 -5.75
C MET A 152 -4.78 -9.96 -5.66
N ASP A 153 -5.18 -9.05 -4.78
CA ASP A 153 -6.55 -8.55 -4.77
C ASP A 153 -6.92 -7.88 -6.11
N LEU A 154 -6.05 -7.02 -6.65
CA LEU A 154 -6.29 -6.32 -7.92
C LEU A 154 -6.51 -7.24 -9.12
N VAL A 155 -5.96 -8.45 -9.10
CA VAL A 155 -6.13 -9.46 -10.17
C VAL A 155 -7.23 -10.47 -9.88
N SER A 156 -7.91 -10.34 -8.75
CA SER A 156 -9.09 -11.15 -8.45
C SER A 156 -10.26 -10.79 -9.36
N VAL A 157 -11.21 -11.70 -9.51
CA VAL A 157 -12.42 -11.47 -10.35
C VAL A 157 -13.26 -10.32 -9.81
N GLU A 158 -13.31 -10.17 -8.50
CA GLU A 158 -14.04 -9.10 -7.80
C GLU A 158 -13.13 -8.42 -6.77
N PRO A 159 -12.21 -7.54 -7.21
CA PRO A 159 -11.30 -6.86 -6.29
C PRO A 159 -12.06 -5.96 -5.31
N GLU A 160 -11.53 -5.84 -4.11
CA GLU A 160 -12.04 -4.87 -3.14
C GLU A 160 -11.74 -3.45 -3.60
N PHE A 161 -10.52 -3.20 -4.09
CA PHE A 161 -10.10 -1.90 -4.60
C PHE A 161 -10.34 -1.78 -6.10
N ASN A 162 -11.29 -0.94 -6.50
CA ASN A 162 -11.63 -0.74 -7.91
C ASN A 162 -10.67 0.24 -8.61
N LEU A 163 -9.71 -0.27 -9.39
CA LEU A 163 -8.83 0.56 -10.23
C LEU A 163 -9.56 1.29 -11.38
N TYR A 164 -10.74 0.81 -11.78
CA TYR A 164 -11.45 1.24 -13.00
C TYR A 164 -12.51 2.31 -12.74
N ASN A 165 -12.48 2.98 -11.58
CA ASN A 165 -13.33 4.13 -11.31
C ASN A 165 -12.90 5.32 -12.17
N SER A 166 -13.62 5.56 -13.27
CA SER A 166 -13.36 6.65 -14.21
C SER A 166 -13.81 8.02 -13.71
N ASP A 167 -14.70 8.06 -12.73
CA ASP A 167 -15.24 9.31 -12.19
C ASP A 167 -14.29 9.94 -11.17
N TRP A 168 -13.39 9.12 -10.58
CA TRP A 168 -12.32 9.54 -9.69
C TRP A 168 -11.02 8.76 -9.98
N PRO A 169 -10.36 9.05 -11.11
CA PRO A 169 -9.21 8.28 -11.57
C PRO A 169 -7.98 8.50 -10.69
N LEU A 170 -7.18 7.45 -10.52
CA LEU A 170 -5.85 7.55 -9.93
C LEU A 170 -4.88 8.14 -10.97
N LEU A 171 -4.45 9.37 -10.74
CA LEU A 171 -3.50 10.04 -11.61
C LEU A 171 -2.07 9.64 -11.26
N THR A 172 -1.38 9.06 -12.21
CA THR A 172 0.03 8.64 -12.06
C THR A 172 0.84 9.03 -13.29
N ASN A 173 2.17 9.03 -13.14
CA ASN A 173 3.09 9.21 -14.27
C ASN A 173 3.14 7.91 -15.09
N GLN A 174 2.27 7.82 -16.10
CA GLN A 174 2.21 6.65 -16.98
C GLN A 174 3.38 6.65 -17.99
N SER A 175 3.97 5.47 -18.20
CA SER A 175 4.96 5.27 -19.24
C SER A 175 4.33 5.46 -20.62
N GLN A 176 4.98 6.26 -21.46
CA GLN A 176 4.62 6.44 -22.88
C GLN A 176 5.09 5.21 -23.68
N ALA A 177 4.35 4.11 -23.58
CA ALA A 177 4.69 2.84 -24.23
C ALA A 177 3.53 2.36 -25.12
N PRO A 178 3.82 1.58 -26.19
CA PRO A 178 2.76 0.99 -27.00
C PRO A 178 1.93 -0.01 -26.20
N GLY A 179 0.77 -0.39 -26.74
CA GLY A 179 -0.06 -1.43 -26.13
C GLY A 179 0.69 -2.75 -25.92
N ALA A 180 0.28 -3.53 -24.93
CA ALA A 180 0.85 -4.85 -24.66
C ALA A 180 0.71 -5.78 -25.89
N LYS A 181 1.74 -6.59 -26.15
CA LYS A 181 1.81 -7.48 -27.32
C LYS A 181 1.90 -8.94 -26.92
N PHE A 182 0.98 -9.75 -27.43
CA PHE A 182 0.96 -11.20 -27.25
C PHE A 182 1.31 -11.88 -28.58
N VAL A 183 2.33 -12.73 -28.60
CA VAL A 183 2.77 -13.46 -29.78
C VAL A 183 3.16 -14.90 -29.44
N ILE A 184 3.22 -15.75 -30.44
CA ILE A 184 3.66 -17.16 -30.29
C ILE A 184 2.81 -17.90 -29.24
N ARG A 185 1.50 -17.66 -29.21
CA ARG A 185 0.56 -18.20 -28.21
C ARG A 185 0.85 -17.80 -26.78
N GLY A 186 1.59 -16.70 -26.55
CA GLY A 186 1.72 -16.12 -25.21
C GLY A 186 0.35 -15.75 -24.65
N LYS A 187 0.10 -16.03 -23.39
CA LYS A 187 -1.18 -15.78 -22.73
C LYS A 187 -1.00 -15.16 -21.34
N ALA A 188 -2.01 -14.45 -20.90
CA ALA A 188 -2.18 -13.99 -19.53
C ALA A 188 -3.64 -14.26 -19.11
N GLU A 189 -3.82 -14.86 -17.96
CA GLU A 189 -5.11 -15.12 -17.33
C GLU A 189 -5.14 -14.43 -15.98
N ASP A 190 -6.30 -13.90 -15.55
CA ASP A 190 -6.51 -13.22 -14.27
C ASP A 190 -5.37 -12.26 -13.89
N SER A 191 -4.93 -11.44 -14.83
CA SER A 191 -3.69 -10.67 -14.72
C SER A 191 -3.85 -9.24 -15.22
N ILE A 192 -3.08 -8.31 -14.66
CA ILE A 192 -2.95 -6.95 -15.16
C ILE A 192 -1.68 -6.83 -15.98
N VAL A 193 -1.81 -6.44 -17.27
CA VAL A 193 -0.70 -6.30 -18.20
C VAL A 193 -0.59 -4.85 -18.66
N ASN A 194 0.44 -4.15 -18.21
CA ASN A 194 0.64 -2.74 -18.52
C ASN A 194 1.21 -2.50 -19.93
N PRO A 195 1.13 -1.25 -20.45
CA PRO A 195 1.69 -0.90 -21.76
C PRO A 195 3.19 -1.25 -21.90
N GLY A 196 3.60 -1.55 -23.13
CA GLY A 196 4.97 -1.93 -23.46
C GLY A 196 5.32 -3.39 -23.18
N CYS A 197 4.46 -4.16 -22.51
CA CYS A 197 4.71 -5.58 -22.24
C CYS A 197 4.74 -6.41 -23.52
N ILE A 198 5.61 -7.42 -23.56
CA ILE A 198 5.66 -8.42 -24.61
C ILE A 198 5.63 -9.82 -24.01
N ILE A 199 4.53 -10.55 -24.23
CA ILE A 199 4.41 -11.94 -23.83
C ILE A 199 4.60 -12.81 -25.10
N SER A 200 5.78 -13.42 -25.20
CA SER A 200 6.23 -14.15 -26.40
C SER A 200 6.28 -15.66 -26.14
N GLY A 201 5.13 -16.30 -26.12
CA GLY A 201 5.02 -17.76 -25.93
C GLY A 201 5.20 -18.24 -24.49
N GLY A 202 5.20 -17.34 -23.52
CA GLY A 202 5.14 -17.65 -22.08
C GLY A 202 3.70 -17.66 -21.57
N GLU A 203 3.51 -18.16 -20.36
CA GLU A 203 2.25 -18.22 -19.66
C GLU A 203 2.31 -17.37 -18.40
N VAL A 204 1.31 -16.50 -18.21
CA VAL A 204 1.17 -15.59 -17.07
C VAL A 204 -0.18 -15.86 -16.42
N ASP A 205 -0.20 -16.06 -15.12
CA ASP A 205 -1.41 -16.34 -14.36
C ASP A 205 -1.40 -15.55 -13.05
N ARG A 206 -2.53 -14.93 -12.67
CA ARG A 206 -2.70 -14.18 -11.41
C ARG A 206 -1.52 -13.26 -11.09
N THR A 207 -1.13 -12.41 -12.05
CA THR A 207 0.11 -11.66 -11.99
C THR A 207 -0.09 -10.20 -12.43
N VAL A 208 0.59 -9.28 -11.75
CA VAL A 208 0.67 -7.89 -12.18
C VAL A 208 1.99 -7.65 -12.90
N LEU A 209 1.91 -7.30 -14.19
CA LEU A 209 3.06 -6.90 -15.00
C LEU A 209 3.11 -5.38 -15.11
N GLY A 210 4.16 -4.78 -14.56
CA GLY A 210 4.49 -3.37 -14.74
C GLY A 210 4.81 -3.04 -16.22
N PRO A 211 5.02 -1.76 -16.55
CA PRO A 211 5.34 -1.38 -17.93
C PRO A 211 6.60 -2.06 -18.48
N ASN A 212 6.64 -2.31 -19.80
CA ASN A 212 7.80 -2.82 -20.52
C ASN A 212 8.33 -4.20 -20.07
N VAL A 213 7.54 -4.97 -19.33
CA VAL A 213 7.92 -6.33 -18.91
C VAL A 213 7.93 -7.26 -20.12
N ARG A 214 8.94 -8.14 -20.17
CA ARG A 214 9.08 -9.14 -21.23
C ARG A 214 9.04 -10.55 -20.64
N ILE A 215 8.20 -11.41 -21.24
CA ILE A 215 8.05 -12.83 -20.89
C ILE A 215 8.34 -13.67 -22.13
N ASP A 216 9.42 -14.47 -22.09
CA ASP A 216 9.86 -15.26 -23.24
C ASP A 216 9.24 -16.68 -23.25
N LYS A 217 9.56 -17.44 -24.31
CA LYS A 217 8.93 -18.74 -24.63
C LYS A 217 9.07 -19.76 -23.51
N TRP A 218 7.96 -20.48 -23.26
CA TRP A 218 7.87 -21.59 -22.33
C TRP A 218 8.12 -21.23 -20.87
N SER A 219 8.28 -19.95 -20.57
CA SER A 219 8.34 -19.49 -19.20
C SER A 219 6.95 -19.52 -18.54
N GLN A 220 6.93 -19.66 -17.24
CA GLN A 220 5.73 -19.68 -16.40
C GLN A 220 5.88 -18.62 -15.30
N VAL A 221 4.93 -17.72 -15.22
CA VAL A 221 4.88 -16.68 -14.17
C VAL A 221 3.51 -16.75 -13.50
N SER A 222 3.50 -16.96 -12.20
CA SER A 222 2.24 -17.03 -11.45
C SER A 222 2.31 -16.32 -10.10
N ASP A 223 1.15 -15.83 -9.64
CA ASP A 223 0.98 -15.20 -8.31
C ASP A 223 2.07 -14.16 -7.99
N SER A 224 2.44 -13.33 -8.96
CA SER A 224 3.65 -12.51 -8.89
C SER A 224 3.42 -11.06 -9.26
N VAL A 225 4.34 -10.20 -8.84
CA VAL A 225 4.39 -8.78 -9.20
C VAL A 225 5.73 -8.50 -9.88
N LEU A 226 5.71 -8.17 -11.16
CA LEU A 226 6.89 -7.82 -11.94
C LEU A 226 6.87 -6.33 -12.21
N MET A 227 7.87 -5.59 -11.71
CA MET A 227 7.95 -4.14 -11.89
C MET A 227 8.54 -3.79 -13.27
N ASP A 228 8.58 -2.49 -13.57
CA ASP A 228 8.99 -1.95 -14.87
C ASP A 228 10.28 -2.57 -15.42
N GLY A 229 10.22 -3.00 -16.67
CA GLY A 229 11.38 -3.51 -17.43
C GLY A 229 11.92 -4.87 -16.96
N ALA A 230 11.22 -5.58 -16.06
CA ALA A 230 11.63 -6.94 -15.71
C ALA A 230 11.55 -7.88 -16.93
N ASN A 231 12.52 -8.79 -17.04
CA ASN A 231 12.65 -9.71 -18.17
C ASN A 231 12.73 -11.16 -17.67
N VAL A 232 11.83 -12.02 -18.14
CA VAL A 232 11.81 -13.44 -17.82
C VAL A 232 12.20 -14.24 -19.06
N GLY A 233 13.35 -14.90 -19.00
CA GLY A 233 13.93 -15.70 -20.06
C GLY A 233 13.14 -16.98 -20.35
N ARG A 234 13.59 -17.73 -21.36
CA ARG A 234 12.95 -18.95 -21.82
C ARG A 234 13.01 -20.04 -20.76
N ASP A 235 11.98 -20.87 -20.72
CA ASP A 235 11.89 -22.00 -19.77
C ASP A 235 12.06 -21.61 -18.29
N ALA A 236 12.05 -20.31 -17.96
CA ALA A 236 12.16 -19.83 -16.59
C ALA A 236 10.84 -19.97 -15.85
N VAL A 237 10.91 -20.13 -14.54
CA VAL A 237 9.75 -20.25 -13.66
C VAL A 237 9.81 -19.20 -12.57
N VAL A 238 8.75 -18.40 -12.44
CA VAL A 238 8.60 -17.39 -11.38
C VAL A 238 7.26 -17.61 -10.69
N ARG A 239 7.30 -17.89 -9.40
CA ARG A 239 6.11 -18.15 -8.59
C ARG A 239 6.13 -17.35 -7.31
N ARG A 240 4.99 -16.74 -6.96
CA ARG A 240 4.80 -16.02 -5.71
C ARG A 240 5.99 -15.11 -5.38
N ALA A 241 6.31 -14.22 -6.33
CA ALA A 241 7.51 -13.38 -6.25
C ALA A 241 7.22 -11.92 -6.57
N ILE A 242 8.05 -11.05 -6.04
CA ILE A 242 8.13 -9.64 -6.40
C ILE A 242 9.48 -9.44 -7.08
N LEU A 243 9.46 -9.15 -8.38
CA LEU A 243 10.66 -8.76 -9.14
C LEU A 243 10.67 -7.25 -9.26
N ASP A 244 11.66 -6.60 -8.65
CA ASP A 244 11.84 -5.15 -8.76
C ASP A 244 12.29 -4.75 -10.17
N LYS A 245 12.42 -3.44 -10.41
CA LYS A 245 12.67 -2.86 -11.74
C LYS A 245 13.94 -3.45 -12.38
N HIS A 246 13.83 -3.76 -13.68
CA HIS A 246 14.92 -4.22 -14.51
C HIS A 246 15.58 -5.54 -14.07
N VAL A 247 14.91 -6.34 -13.26
CA VAL A 247 15.36 -7.70 -12.93
C VAL A 247 15.39 -8.54 -14.20
N ILE A 248 16.47 -9.27 -14.40
CA ILE A 248 16.66 -10.21 -15.51
C ILE A 248 16.70 -11.63 -14.95
N VAL A 249 15.65 -12.39 -15.20
CA VAL A 249 15.63 -13.83 -14.94
C VAL A 249 16.15 -14.54 -16.18
N THR A 250 17.30 -15.20 -16.09
CA THR A 250 17.92 -15.84 -17.26
C THR A 250 17.18 -17.10 -17.70
N ASP A 251 17.49 -17.61 -18.89
CA ASP A 251 16.85 -18.81 -19.45
C ASP A 251 16.98 -20.00 -18.48
N GLY A 252 15.85 -20.61 -18.11
CA GLY A 252 15.76 -21.78 -17.24
C GLY A 252 15.92 -21.52 -15.75
N ALA A 253 16.11 -20.27 -15.31
CA ALA A 253 16.19 -19.94 -13.89
C ALA A 253 14.83 -20.11 -13.18
N GLN A 254 14.86 -20.46 -11.90
CA GLN A 254 13.68 -20.68 -11.08
C GLN A 254 13.66 -19.73 -9.88
N ILE A 255 12.51 -19.14 -9.59
CA ILE A 255 12.27 -18.25 -8.45
C ILE A 255 10.96 -18.66 -7.79
N GLY A 256 10.97 -18.82 -6.44
CA GLY A 256 9.79 -19.20 -5.67
C GLY A 256 9.38 -20.66 -5.85
N VAL A 257 10.27 -21.51 -6.38
CA VAL A 257 10.08 -22.95 -6.53
C VAL A 257 10.73 -23.70 -5.37
N ASP A 258 11.95 -23.29 -4.99
CA ASP A 258 12.70 -23.79 -3.84
C ASP A 258 13.15 -22.58 -2.99
N HIS A 259 12.49 -22.34 -1.87
CA HIS A 259 12.77 -21.20 -1.01
C HIS A 259 14.14 -21.28 -0.32
N ASP A 260 14.69 -22.47 -0.10
CA ASP A 260 16.01 -22.59 0.52
C ASP A 260 17.08 -22.21 -0.48
N HIS A 261 16.93 -22.66 -1.73
CA HIS A 261 17.78 -22.21 -2.83
C HIS A 261 17.67 -20.70 -3.09
N ASP A 262 16.47 -20.12 -3.01
CA ASP A 262 16.27 -18.66 -3.12
C ASP A 262 17.03 -17.90 -2.03
N ARG A 263 17.00 -18.39 -0.78
CA ARG A 263 17.76 -17.81 0.34
C ARG A 263 19.27 -17.93 0.16
N GLU A 264 19.76 -19.07 -0.34
CA GLU A 264 21.18 -19.29 -0.62
C GLU A 264 21.71 -18.30 -1.67
N ARG A 265 20.87 -17.93 -2.65
CA ARG A 265 21.18 -16.91 -3.65
C ARG A 265 21.08 -15.45 -3.09
N GLY A 266 20.72 -15.30 -1.82
CA GLY A 266 20.61 -14.01 -1.15
C GLY A 266 19.27 -13.30 -1.37
N PHE A 267 18.24 -13.96 -1.88
CA PHE A 267 16.90 -13.39 -2.03
C PHE A 267 16.17 -13.42 -0.69
N HIS A 268 15.39 -12.38 -0.46
CA HIS A 268 14.52 -12.35 0.71
C HIS A 268 13.28 -13.22 0.45
N VAL A 269 12.94 -14.07 1.40
CA VAL A 269 11.72 -14.86 1.41
C VAL A 269 10.90 -14.46 2.62
N SER A 270 9.72 -13.91 2.39
CA SER A 270 8.82 -13.45 3.46
C SER A 270 8.26 -14.64 4.30
N PRO A 271 7.63 -14.36 5.46
CA PRO A 271 6.96 -15.40 6.26
C PRO A 271 5.93 -16.20 5.46
N ASN A 272 5.19 -15.55 4.53
CA ASN A 272 4.18 -16.23 3.70
C ASN A 272 4.76 -16.79 2.39
N GLY A 273 6.10 -16.84 2.24
CA GLY A 273 6.77 -17.44 1.10
C GLY A 273 6.81 -16.57 -0.17
N VAL A 274 6.69 -15.26 -0.05
CA VAL A 274 6.90 -14.34 -1.18
C VAL A 274 8.40 -14.09 -1.35
N VAL A 275 8.93 -14.40 -2.54
CA VAL A 275 10.35 -14.17 -2.86
C VAL A 275 10.54 -12.79 -3.44
N VAL A 276 11.49 -12.02 -2.91
CA VAL A 276 11.80 -10.67 -3.40
C VAL A 276 13.17 -10.63 -4.05
N VAL A 277 13.20 -10.20 -5.31
CA VAL A 277 14.43 -9.97 -6.07
C VAL A 277 14.62 -8.48 -6.28
N GLY A 278 15.72 -7.93 -5.76
CA GLY A 278 15.99 -6.50 -5.79
C GLY A 278 16.30 -5.96 -7.19
N LYS A 279 16.14 -4.65 -7.34
CA LYS A 279 16.32 -3.90 -8.58
C LYS A 279 17.65 -4.21 -9.28
N ASP A 280 17.62 -4.24 -10.62
CA ASP A 280 18.79 -4.44 -11.52
C ASP A 280 19.53 -5.79 -11.29
N THR A 281 18.93 -6.75 -10.58
CA THR A 281 19.51 -8.07 -10.33
C THR A 281 19.42 -8.96 -11.57
N VAL A 282 20.50 -9.67 -11.87
CA VAL A 282 20.51 -10.76 -12.85
C VAL A 282 20.46 -12.08 -12.10
N VAL A 283 19.37 -12.83 -12.27
CA VAL A 283 19.19 -14.15 -11.67
C VAL A 283 19.78 -15.20 -12.61
N PRO A 284 20.85 -15.89 -12.23
CA PRO A 284 21.48 -16.90 -13.09
C PRO A 284 20.59 -18.14 -13.22
N ARG A 285 20.86 -18.96 -14.22
CA ARG A 285 20.30 -20.30 -14.35
C ARG A 285 20.75 -21.16 -13.18
N ASP A 286 19.83 -22.01 -12.72
CA ASP A 286 20.11 -23.02 -11.68
C ASP A 286 21.05 -24.11 -12.20
#